data_a45f44dc76a1d29151f8b27337fb1104
#
_entry.id   a45f44dc76a1d29151f8b27337fb1104
#
_cell.length_a   1.000
_cell.length_b   1.000
_cell.length_c   1.000
_cell.angle_alpha   90.00
_cell.angle_beta   90.00
_cell.angle_gamma   90.00
#
_symmetry.space_group_name_H-M   'P 1'
#
loop_
_entity.id
_entity.type
_entity.pdbx_description
1 polymer ?
#
loop_
_entity_poly.entity_id
_entity_poly.type
_entity_poly.pdbx_seq_one_letter_code
_entity_poly.pdbx_strand_id
1 'polypeptide(L)'
;MNESFAEALAARTQDVLDNCTRCGRCFEVCPMTAPAGIAGKNAADVVGGVLDIIRGGSGSPASERWAQVCSGSGSCIPACPEAVNPRFMLALARVAMQRRASAEEQHKKGSAAFSKMGRGVRVLSRLQLPAGVLKRFRSEGPAETPPEVVFYTGCNVLKTPHIVLLALDILDALGVSYRVMGGPGDCCGVLQFRSGDLDASGRIAYHTTDRFAATGAGKVLAWCPTCTIQIGENVLPGRTGTPGAPAYDLEAFVVYLASQLDRLRPLMRHPVMKRVGLHEHPGVAGVCESAIRILQAIPGLQYVELAQPQVGYMCNTLQPLPAFKREVHRGILEAAAAAKVDALAGVYHACHRELCSHEADWPFEVVNFLELIGEAMGIRREDRFKRLKKMQDADAILVEVMDLVELHGLALEEVRAVIEKDLLGEQPLPLRSARVDRDAASAPG
;
A
#
# COMPACT_ATOMS: atom_id res chain seq x y z
N MET A 1 -14.47 -17.19 26.34
CA MET A 1 -15.00 -16.78 25.01
C MET A 1 -14.05 -15.75 24.45
N ASN A 2 -13.55 -15.92 23.23
CA ASN A 2 -12.71 -14.88 22.63
C ASN A 2 -13.61 -13.72 22.26
N GLU A 3 -13.23 -12.51 22.68
CA GLU A 3 -13.90 -11.25 22.33
C GLU A 3 -13.97 -11.12 20.79
N SER A 4 -15.13 -10.74 20.28
CA SER A 4 -15.28 -10.52 18.83
C SER A 4 -14.55 -9.25 18.41
N PHE A 5 -14.15 -9.17 17.14
CA PHE A 5 -13.53 -7.95 16.58
C PHE A 5 -14.40 -6.71 16.78
N ALA A 6 -15.72 -6.86 16.66
CA ALA A 6 -16.66 -5.76 16.83
C ALA A 6 -16.70 -5.26 18.29
N GLU A 7 -16.66 -6.16 19.28
CA GLU A 7 -16.61 -5.81 20.71
C GLU A 7 -15.29 -5.11 21.05
N ALA A 8 -14.14 -5.69 20.65
CA ALA A 8 -12.84 -5.08 20.83
C ALA A 8 -12.73 -3.69 20.17
N LEU A 9 -13.32 -3.53 18.97
CA LEU A 9 -13.37 -2.25 18.29
C LEU A 9 -14.26 -1.25 19.01
N ALA A 10 -15.40 -1.70 19.59
CA ALA A 10 -16.31 -0.86 20.37
C ALA A 10 -15.65 -0.33 21.64
N ALA A 11 -14.94 -1.18 22.40
CA ALA A 11 -14.17 -0.77 23.57
C ALA A 11 -13.15 0.31 23.22
N ARG A 12 -12.34 0.11 22.19
CA ARG A 12 -11.34 1.08 21.71
C ARG A 12 -11.96 2.35 21.13
N THR A 13 -13.17 2.25 20.59
CA THR A 13 -13.94 3.43 20.16
C THR A 13 -14.31 4.28 21.39
N GLN A 14 -14.74 3.65 22.47
CA GLN A 14 -15.03 4.33 23.72
C GLN A 14 -13.80 5.02 24.29
N ASP A 15 -12.63 4.35 24.28
CA ASP A 15 -11.35 4.95 24.69
C ASP A 15 -11.03 6.24 23.91
N VAL A 16 -11.26 6.26 22.60
CA VAL A 16 -11.08 7.47 21.78
C VAL A 16 -12.05 8.57 22.18
N LEU A 17 -13.32 8.22 22.44
CA LEU A 17 -14.37 9.19 22.83
C LEU A 17 -14.13 9.81 24.19
N ASP A 18 -13.56 9.04 25.14
CA ASP A 18 -13.30 9.47 26.51
C ASP A 18 -12.02 10.29 26.64
N ASN A 19 -10.97 9.93 25.87
CA ASN A 19 -9.67 10.57 26.01
C ASN A 19 -9.46 11.77 25.06
N CYS A 20 -10.26 11.94 23.99
CA CYS A 20 -10.07 13.05 23.06
C CYS A 20 -10.56 14.39 23.62
N THR A 21 -9.65 15.30 23.93
CA THR A 21 -9.94 16.65 24.47
C THR A 21 -10.42 17.65 23.42
N ARG A 22 -10.51 17.26 22.13
CA ARG A 22 -10.90 18.12 20.99
C ARG A 22 -9.97 19.31 20.77
N CYS A 23 -8.71 19.22 21.15
CA CYS A 23 -7.75 20.34 21.06
C CYS A 23 -7.47 20.81 19.64
N GLY A 24 -7.80 20.06 18.60
CA GLY A 24 -7.65 20.44 17.19
C GLY A 24 -6.28 20.18 16.57
N ARG A 25 -5.23 19.91 17.33
CA ARG A 25 -3.85 19.78 16.83
C ARG A 25 -3.71 18.78 15.69
N CYS A 26 -4.41 17.65 15.76
CA CYS A 26 -4.40 16.63 14.72
C CYS A 26 -4.98 17.10 13.37
N PHE A 27 -5.93 18.05 13.41
CA PHE A 27 -6.49 18.67 12.21
C PHE A 27 -5.52 19.73 11.64
N GLU A 28 -4.90 20.52 12.49
CA GLU A 28 -3.96 21.59 12.08
C GLU A 28 -2.73 21.06 11.35
N VAL A 29 -2.14 19.94 11.81
CA VAL A 29 -0.98 19.30 11.18
C VAL A 29 -1.33 18.41 10.00
N CYS A 30 -2.62 18.22 9.70
CA CYS A 30 -3.04 17.30 8.66
C CYS A 30 -2.78 17.86 7.26
N PRO A 31 -1.96 17.21 6.42
CA PRO A 31 -1.62 17.72 5.09
C PRO A 31 -2.80 17.69 4.12
N MET A 32 -3.92 17.05 4.49
CA MET A 32 -5.09 16.90 3.62
C MET A 32 -6.13 18.00 3.81
N THR A 33 -6.01 18.86 4.82
CA THR A 33 -7.00 19.92 5.12
C THR A 33 -7.03 21.01 4.05
N ALA A 34 -5.88 21.44 3.58
CA ALA A 34 -5.76 22.46 2.53
C ALA A 34 -6.27 21.96 1.17
N PRO A 35 -5.82 20.82 0.63
CA PRO A 35 -6.33 20.30 -0.64
C PRO A 35 -7.82 19.90 -0.58
N ALA A 36 -8.35 19.63 0.61
CA ALA A 36 -9.78 19.37 0.79
C ALA A 36 -10.64 20.64 0.92
N GLY A 37 -10.04 21.82 0.98
CA GLY A 37 -10.75 23.11 1.14
C GLY A 37 -11.32 23.36 2.53
N ILE A 38 -10.74 22.75 3.58
CA ILE A 38 -11.24 22.84 4.96
C ILE A 38 -10.23 23.41 5.96
N ALA A 39 -9.01 23.78 5.53
CA ALA A 39 -7.95 24.25 6.42
C ALA A 39 -8.33 25.49 7.27
N GLY A 40 -9.21 26.38 6.77
CA GLY A 40 -9.65 27.57 7.50
C GLY A 40 -10.79 27.34 8.50
N LYS A 41 -11.21 26.08 8.74
CA LYS A 41 -12.28 25.76 9.69
C LYS A 41 -11.74 25.71 11.12
N ASN A 42 -12.62 25.97 12.11
CA ASN A 42 -12.26 25.80 13.51
C ASN A 42 -11.89 24.33 13.80
N ALA A 43 -10.66 24.09 14.19
CA ALA A 43 -10.11 22.76 14.37
C ALA A 43 -10.83 21.95 15.46
N ALA A 44 -11.18 22.60 16.59
CA ALA A 44 -11.89 21.98 17.70
C ALA A 44 -13.30 21.55 17.29
N ASP A 45 -14.02 22.38 16.51
CA ASP A 45 -15.36 22.08 16.00
C ASP A 45 -15.33 20.92 15.00
N VAL A 46 -14.31 20.90 14.11
CA VAL A 46 -14.16 19.80 13.14
C VAL A 46 -13.88 18.48 13.86
N VAL A 47 -12.97 18.47 14.84
CA VAL A 47 -12.71 17.27 15.65
C VAL A 47 -13.94 16.86 16.46
N GLY A 48 -14.64 17.84 17.06
CA GLY A 48 -15.91 17.61 17.79
C GLY A 48 -16.96 16.92 16.92
N GLY A 49 -17.10 17.38 15.67
CA GLY A 49 -18.02 16.76 14.71
C GLY A 49 -17.58 15.36 14.25
N VAL A 50 -16.27 15.05 14.21
CA VAL A 50 -15.78 13.69 13.98
C VAL A 50 -16.19 12.76 15.12
N LEU A 51 -16.07 13.20 16.38
CA LEU A 51 -16.53 12.42 17.54
C LEU A 51 -18.06 12.26 17.54
N ASP A 52 -18.81 13.26 17.07
CA ASP A 52 -20.27 13.16 16.90
C ASP A 52 -20.62 12.06 15.85
N ILE A 53 -19.92 12.03 14.71
CA ILE A 53 -20.08 10.96 13.70
C ILE A 53 -19.84 9.58 14.32
N ILE A 54 -18.78 9.42 15.11
CA ILE A 54 -18.46 8.15 15.77
C ILE A 54 -19.56 7.72 16.74
N ARG A 55 -20.24 8.66 17.41
CA ARG A 55 -21.39 8.39 18.27
C ARG A 55 -22.70 8.12 17.50
N GLY A 56 -22.68 8.18 16.18
CA GLY A 56 -23.85 7.96 15.32
C GLY A 56 -24.58 9.24 14.88
N GLY A 57 -24.06 10.41 15.25
CA GLY A 57 -24.56 11.70 14.77
C GLY A 57 -24.14 12.02 13.33
N SER A 58 -24.57 13.17 12.81
CA SER A 58 -24.27 13.59 11.44
C SER A 58 -22.89 14.23 11.29
N GLY A 59 -22.37 14.86 12.36
CA GLY A 59 -21.18 15.72 12.27
C GLY A 59 -21.44 17.01 11.50
N SER A 60 -20.38 17.71 11.17
CA SER A 60 -20.39 18.85 10.25
C SER A 60 -19.90 18.42 8.85
N PRO A 61 -20.23 19.14 7.77
CA PRO A 61 -19.68 18.88 6.44
C PRO A 61 -18.17 18.86 6.40
N ALA A 62 -17.49 19.69 7.20
CA ALA A 62 -16.03 19.70 7.32
C ALA A 62 -15.51 18.46 8.03
N SER A 63 -16.20 17.97 9.06
CA SER A 63 -15.84 16.76 9.80
C SER A 63 -15.98 15.52 8.92
N GLU A 64 -17.09 15.38 8.20
CA GLU A 64 -17.27 14.31 7.22
C GLU A 64 -16.20 14.36 6.13
N ARG A 65 -15.97 15.55 5.57
CA ARG A 65 -14.96 15.73 4.53
C ARG A 65 -13.57 15.33 5.01
N TRP A 66 -13.17 15.78 6.21
CA TRP A 66 -11.86 15.42 6.78
C TRP A 66 -11.70 13.92 6.96
N ALA A 67 -12.71 13.24 7.50
CA ALA A 67 -12.67 11.78 7.63
C ALA A 67 -12.55 11.08 6.26
N GLN A 68 -13.31 11.54 5.24
CA GLN A 68 -13.31 10.95 3.90
C GLN A 68 -11.96 11.10 3.17
N VAL A 69 -11.27 12.24 3.32
CA VAL A 69 -10.02 12.53 2.59
C VAL A 69 -8.76 12.08 3.32
N CYS A 70 -8.89 11.51 4.51
CA CYS A 70 -7.71 11.06 5.27
C CYS A 70 -6.88 10.08 4.43
N SER A 71 -5.68 10.53 4.06
CA SER A 71 -4.71 9.74 3.29
C SER A 71 -3.86 8.80 4.15
N GLY A 72 -3.97 8.92 5.49
CA GLY A 72 -3.24 8.08 6.44
C GLY A 72 -1.76 8.41 6.58
N SER A 73 -1.33 9.66 6.35
CA SER A 73 0.07 10.10 6.50
C SER A 73 0.65 9.86 7.90
N GLY A 74 -0.20 9.77 8.93
CA GLY A 74 0.25 9.57 10.30
C GLY A 74 0.77 10.81 11.02
N SER A 75 0.92 11.95 10.34
CA SER A 75 1.44 13.21 10.93
C SER A 75 0.64 13.68 12.17
N CYS A 76 -0.64 13.30 12.25
CA CYS A 76 -1.51 13.61 13.37
C CYS A 76 -1.22 12.77 14.64
N ILE A 77 -0.55 11.63 14.52
CA ILE A 77 -0.31 10.72 15.65
C ILE A 77 0.63 11.37 16.69
N PRO A 78 1.85 11.80 16.33
CA PRO A 78 2.75 12.45 17.28
C PRO A 78 2.28 13.84 17.74
N ALA A 79 1.33 14.44 17.02
CA ALA A 79 0.77 15.74 17.39
C ALA A 79 -0.32 15.66 18.47
N CYS A 80 -0.81 14.47 18.80
CA CYS A 80 -1.85 14.29 19.80
C CYS A 80 -1.26 14.29 21.23
N PRO A 81 -1.61 15.27 22.08
CA PRO A 81 -1.07 15.32 23.45
C PRO A 81 -1.65 14.23 24.36
N GLU A 82 -2.83 13.68 24.01
CA GLU A 82 -3.52 12.66 24.80
C GLU A 82 -3.19 11.22 24.34
N ALA A 83 -2.19 11.06 23.45
CA ALA A 83 -1.80 9.76 22.89
C ALA A 83 -2.96 9.01 22.18
N VAL A 84 -4.07 9.66 21.87
CA VAL A 84 -5.09 9.12 20.98
C VAL A 84 -4.50 8.98 19.59
N ASN A 85 -4.79 7.89 18.88
CA ASN A 85 -4.42 7.77 17.47
C ASN A 85 -5.48 8.44 16.58
N PRO A 86 -5.26 9.70 16.07
CA PRO A 86 -6.29 10.39 15.29
C PRO A 86 -6.53 9.75 13.92
N ARG A 87 -5.57 9.00 13.36
CA ARG A 87 -5.75 8.22 12.14
C ARG A 87 -6.78 7.11 12.36
N PHE A 88 -6.70 6.42 13.49
CA PHE A 88 -7.69 5.42 13.91
C PHE A 88 -9.05 6.09 14.15
N MET A 89 -9.10 7.22 14.87
CA MET A 89 -10.34 8.01 15.06
C MET A 89 -11.03 8.34 13.72
N LEU A 90 -10.29 8.79 12.71
CA LEU A 90 -10.83 9.06 11.38
C LEU A 90 -11.27 7.79 10.64
N ALA A 91 -10.60 6.66 10.89
CA ALA A 91 -11.03 5.36 10.35
C ALA A 91 -12.37 4.92 10.96
N LEU A 92 -12.55 5.10 12.27
CA LEU A 92 -13.82 4.84 12.97
C LEU A 92 -14.95 5.72 12.44
N ALA A 93 -14.70 7.02 12.22
CA ALA A 93 -15.68 7.93 11.64
C ALA A 93 -16.11 7.47 10.23
N ARG A 94 -15.17 7.03 9.38
CA ARG A 94 -15.52 6.46 8.07
C ARG A 94 -16.36 5.20 8.18
N VAL A 95 -16.04 4.31 9.10
CA VAL A 95 -16.84 3.11 9.38
C VAL A 95 -18.23 3.49 9.83
N ALA A 96 -18.36 4.43 10.78
CA ALA A 96 -19.65 4.92 11.25
C ALA A 96 -20.53 5.49 10.12
N MET A 97 -19.91 6.27 9.21
CA MET A 97 -20.63 6.77 8.02
C MET A 97 -21.10 5.64 7.09
N GLN A 98 -20.29 4.58 6.88
CA GLN A 98 -20.70 3.44 6.05
C GLN A 98 -21.82 2.63 6.72
N ARG A 99 -21.85 2.54 8.04
CA ARG A 99 -22.85 1.83 8.81
C ARG A 99 -24.21 2.52 8.87
N ARG A 100 -24.36 3.71 8.28
CA ARG A 100 -25.66 4.32 7.98
C ARG A 100 -26.45 3.53 6.92
N ALA A 101 -25.76 2.76 6.06
CA ALA A 101 -26.37 1.81 5.13
C ALA A 101 -26.74 0.49 5.84
N SER A 102 -27.61 -0.32 5.22
CA SER A 102 -27.97 -1.64 5.75
C SER A 102 -26.77 -2.60 5.81
N ALA A 103 -26.86 -3.61 6.69
CA ALA A 103 -25.81 -4.64 6.79
C ALA A 103 -25.63 -5.41 5.46
N GLU A 104 -26.72 -5.61 4.72
CA GLU A 104 -26.70 -6.24 3.40
C GLU A 104 -25.91 -5.41 2.38
N GLU A 105 -26.13 -4.11 2.34
CA GLU A 105 -25.41 -3.17 1.46
C GLU A 105 -23.93 -3.09 1.82
N GLN A 106 -23.60 -3.05 3.12
CA GLN A 106 -22.21 -3.08 3.62
C GLN A 106 -21.50 -4.35 3.16
N HIS A 107 -22.15 -5.51 3.35
CA HIS A 107 -21.64 -6.82 2.94
C HIS A 107 -21.45 -6.90 1.41
N LYS A 108 -22.46 -6.51 0.63
CA LYS A 108 -22.41 -6.47 -0.84
C LYS A 108 -21.25 -5.61 -1.35
N LYS A 109 -21.07 -4.42 -0.76
CA LYS A 109 -19.98 -3.49 -1.11
C LYS A 109 -18.60 -4.08 -0.80
N GLY A 110 -18.43 -4.65 0.39
CA GLY A 110 -17.18 -5.29 0.83
C GLY A 110 -16.81 -6.48 -0.05
N SER A 111 -17.77 -7.37 -0.31
CA SER A 111 -17.61 -8.55 -1.15
C SER A 111 -17.29 -8.19 -2.61
N ALA A 112 -17.96 -7.20 -3.18
CA ALA A 112 -17.69 -6.73 -4.54
C ALA A 112 -16.27 -6.14 -4.67
N ALA A 113 -15.84 -5.33 -3.69
CA ALA A 113 -14.50 -4.77 -3.65
C ALA A 113 -13.42 -5.86 -3.53
N PHE A 114 -13.66 -6.86 -2.68
CA PHE A 114 -12.77 -8.00 -2.51
C PHE A 114 -12.67 -8.86 -3.78
N SER A 115 -13.79 -9.18 -4.41
CA SER A 115 -13.85 -9.96 -5.65
C SER A 115 -13.13 -9.23 -6.80
N LYS A 116 -13.33 -7.92 -6.92
CA LYS A 116 -12.60 -7.08 -7.90
C LYS A 116 -11.09 -7.14 -7.65
N MET A 117 -10.66 -6.93 -6.41
CA MET A 117 -9.24 -6.99 -6.02
C MET A 117 -8.66 -8.38 -6.32
N GLY A 118 -9.33 -9.45 -5.91
CA GLY A 118 -8.89 -10.83 -6.12
C GLY A 118 -8.75 -11.19 -7.60
N ARG A 119 -9.69 -10.73 -8.45
CA ARG A 119 -9.63 -10.88 -9.90
C ARG A 119 -8.39 -10.20 -10.49
N GLY A 120 -8.18 -8.93 -10.17
CA GLY A 120 -7.02 -8.17 -10.65
C GLY A 120 -5.69 -8.82 -10.23
N VAL A 121 -5.59 -9.27 -8.98
CA VAL A 121 -4.41 -10.01 -8.48
C VAL A 121 -4.22 -11.32 -9.25
N ARG A 122 -5.26 -12.12 -9.39
CA ARG A 122 -5.20 -13.41 -10.07
C ARG A 122 -4.79 -13.27 -11.54
N VAL A 123 -5.38 -12.36 -12.27
CA VAL A 123 -5.08 -12.16 -13.68
C VAL A 123 -3.69 -11.55 -13.85
N LEU A 124 -3.41 -10.38 -13.26
CA LEU A 124 -2.15 -9.68 -13.49
C LEU A 124 -0.93 -10.48 -13.04
N SER A 125 -1.01 -11.26 -11.96
CA SER A 125 0.13 -12.12 -11.59
C SER A 125 0.40 -13.21 -12.63
N ARG A 126 -0.66 -13.77 -13.22
CA ARG A 126 -0.56 -14.84 -14.21
C ARG A 126 -0.13 -14.35 -15.59
N LEU A 127 -0.47 -13.12 -15.97
CA LEU A 127 0.03 -12.50 -17.21
C LEU A 127 1.53 -12.20 -17.18
N GLN A 128 2.18 -12.35 -16.04
CA GLN A 128 3.58 -12.01 -15.85
C GLN A 128 4.47 -13.20 -15.53
N LEU A 129 3.92 -14.25 -14.91
CA LEU A 129 4.70 -15.36 -14.39
C LEU A 129 4.07 -16.72 -14.70
N PRO A 130 4.89 -17.74 -15.01
CA PRO A 130 4.44 -19.13 -15.12
C PRO A 130 4.05 -19.70 -13.76
N ALA A 131 3.22 -20.77 -13.76
CA ALA A 131 2.65 -21.39 -12.57
C ALA A 131 3.71 -21.84 -11.55
N GLY A 132 4.85 -22.36 -12.02
CA GLY A 132 5.96 -22.80 -11.16
C GLY A 132 6.56 -21.69 -10.31
N VAL A 133 6.66 -20.47 -10.87
CA VAL A 133 7.19 -19.31 -10.15
C VAL A 133 6.15 -18.75 -9.17
N LEU A 134 4.86 -18.77 -9.55
CA LEU A 134 3.78 -18.31 -8.66
C LEU A 134 3.69 -19.12 -7.36
N LYS A 135 4.13 -20.36 -7.35
CA LYS A 135 4.20 -21.18 -6.11
C LYS A 135 5.12 -20.58 -5.04
N ARG A 136 6.14 -19.80 -5.42
CA ARG A 136 7.01 -19.11 -4.44
C ARG A 136 6.27 -18.07 -3.59
N PHE A 137 5.10 -17.60 -4.02
CA PHE A 137 4.35 -16.56 -3.30
C PHE A 137 3.49 -17.09 -2.16
N ARG A 138 3.51 -18.37 -1.94
CA ARG A 138 2.80 -19.02 -0.84
C ARG A 138 3.54 -20.29 -0.40
N SER A 139 3.96 -20.31 0.86
CA SER A 139 4.50 -21.51 1.45
C SER A 139 3.36 -22.51 1.75
N GLU A 140 3.52 -23.75 1.30
CA GLU A 140 2.54 -24.83 1.49
C GLU A 140 2.90 -25.69 2.70
N GLY A 141 1.90 -26.31 3.31
CA GLY A 141 2.08 -27.25 4.43
C GLY A 141 2.57 -26.63 5.75
N PRO A 142 2.67 -27.42 6.82
CA PRO A 142 3.34 -27.02 8.05
C PRO A 142 4.85 -26.93 7.84
N ALA A 143 5.53 -26.01 8.54
CA ALA A 143 6.98 -25.99 8.58
C ALA A 143 7.48 -27.06 9.58
N GLU A 144 8.55 -27.76 9.26
CA GLU A 144 9.19 -28.73 10.19
C GLU A 144 9.75 -28.01 11.42
N THR A 145 10.26 -26.82 11.25
CA THR A 145 10.75 -25.91 12.30
C THR A 145 10.11 -24.54 12.14
N PRO A 146 9.84 -23.81 13.24
CA PRO A 146 9.36 -22.43 13.14
C PRO A 146 10.33 -21.57 12.34
N PRO A 147 9.85 -20.78 11.34
CA PRO A 147 10.70 -19.86 10.60
C PRO A 147 11.06 -18.66 11.49
N GLU A 148 12.18 -17.98 11.17
CA GLU A 148 12.53 -16.73 11.86
C GLU A 148 11.44 -15.67 11.66
N VAL A 149 10.90 -15.59 10.42
CA VAL A 149 9.91 -14.58 10.08
C VAL A 149 8.79 -15.14 9.18
N VAL A 150 7.62 -14.53 9.27
CA VAL A 150 6.62 -14.60 8.19
C VAL A 150 6.84 -13.40 7.28
N PHE A 151 7.07 -13.62 5.98
CA PHE A 151 7.01 -12.55 5.00
C PHE A 151 5.59 -12.40 4.47
N TYR A 152 4.89 -11.39 4.96
CA TYR A 152 3.51 -11.10 4.60
C TYR A 152 3.43 -10.10 3.45
N THR A 153 3.17 -10.62 2.24
CA THR A 153 3.12 -9.81 1.02
C THR A 153 1.90 -8.87 0.97
N GLY A 154 0.80 -9.23 1.66
CA GLY A 154 -0.51 -8.65 1.37
C GLY A 154 -1.03 -9.16 0.02
N CYS A 155 -2.01 -8.44 -0.58
CA CYS A 155 -2.67 -8.90 -1.80
C CYS A 155 -2.17 -8.20 -3.07
N ASN A 156 -2.20 -6.87 -3.09
CA ASN A 156 -2.06 -6.10 -4.33
C ASN A 156 -0.63 -6.00 -4.88
N VAL A 157 0.40 -6.31 -4.09
CA VAL A 157 1.78 -6.39 -4.59
C VAL A 157 1.94 -7.52 -5.61
N LEU A 158 1.10 -8.55 -5.53
CA LEU A 158 1.09 -9.66 -6.49
C LEU A 158 0.68 -9.24 -7.91
N LYS A 159 0.16 -8.02 -8.09
CA LYS A 159 -0.01 -7.40 -9.42
C LYS A 159 1.33 -6.95 -10.04
N THR A 160 2.38 -6.79 -9.23
CA THR A 160 3.75 -6.45 -9.62
C THR A 160 4.72 -7.48 -9.01
N PRO A 161 4.67 -8.73 -9.50
CA PRO A 161 5.28 -9.87 -8.82
C PRO A 161 6.80 -9.83 -8.78
N HIS A 162 7.47 -9.08 -9.66
CA HIS A 162 8.93 -8.87 -9.62
C HIS A 162 9.38 -8.29 -8.28
N ILE A 163 8.58 -7.41 -7.66
CA ILE A 163 8.88 -6.82 -6.35
C ILE A 163 8.92 -7.90 -5.26
N VAL A 164 7.95 -8.82 -5.27
CA VAL A 164 7.93 -9.93 -4.32
C VAL A 164 9.11 -10.86 -4.54
N LEU A 165 9.42 -11.20 -5.81
CA LEU A 165 10.56 -12.05 -6.13
C LEU A 165 11.88 -11.44 -5.65
N LEU A 166 12.08 -10.13 -5.84
CA LEU A 166 13.25 -9.42 -5.33
C LEU A 166 13.33 -9.47 -3.80
N ALA A 167 12.20 -9.26 -3.11
CA ALA A 167 12.17 -9.36 -1.65
C ALA A 167 12.57 -10.77 -1.17
N LEU A 168 12.06 -11.83 -1.84
CA LEU A 168 12.42 -13.21 -1.50
C LEU A 168 13.89 -13.50 -1.79
N ASP A 169 14.42 -13.06 -2.94
CA ASP A 169 15.83 -13.25 -3.30
C ASP A 169 16.77 -12.55 -2.32
N ILE A 170 16.36 -11.37 -1.80
CA ILE A 170 17.12 -10.65 -0.77
C ILE A 170 17.09 -11.41 0.56
N LEU A 171 15.93 -11.93 0.97
CA LEU A 171 15.81 -12.77 2.18
C LEU A 171 16.63 -14.05 2.07
N ASP A 172 16.59 -14.71 0.90
CA ASP A 172 17.41 -15.90 0.59
C ASP A 172 18.91 -15.58 0.71
N ALA A 173 19.36 -14.47 0.12
CA ALA A 173 20.77 -14.05 0.17
C ALA A 173 21.22 -13.64 1.59
N LEU A 174 20.32 -13.11 2.41
CA LEU A 174 20.57 -12.84 3.83
C LEU A 174 20.58 -14.12 4.67
N GLY A 175 20.18 -15.27 4.14
CA GLY A 175 20.07 -16.53 4.88
C GLY A 175 19.00 -16.49 5.96
N VAL A 176 17.94 -15.69 5.76
CA VAL A 176 16.79 -15.59 6.69
C VAL A 176 15.83 -16.75 6.43
N SER A 177 15.49 -17.50 7.45
CA SER A 177 14.43 -18.51 7.37
C SER A 177 13.06 -17.83 7.39
N TYR A 178 12.26 -18.02 6.33
CA TYR A 178 10.98 -17.35 6.22
C TYR A 178 9.86 -18.25 5.71
N ARG A 179 8.62 -17.86 6.01
CA ARG A 179 7.40 -18.39 5.42
C ARG A 179 6.67 -17.28 4.68
N VAL A 180 6.34 -17.52 3.41
CA VAL A 180 5.59 -16.54 2.61
C VAL A 180 4.09 -16.74 2.83
N MET A 181 3.40 -15.66 3.19
CA MET A 181 1.95 -15.62 3.33
C MET A 181 1.41 -14.36 2.65
N GLY A 182 0.20 -14.43 2.12
CA GLY A 182 -0.44 -13.31 1.45
C GLY A 182 -1.43 -13.72 0.37
N GLY A 183 -1.75 -12.79 -0.52
CA GLY A 183 -2.81 -12.96 -1.49
C GLY A 183 -4.20 -12.88 -0.87
N PRO A 184 -5.27 -13.17 -1.66
CA PRO A 184 -6.63 -13.11 -1.15
C PRO A 184 -6.94 -14.07 0.00
N GLY A 185 -6.22 -15.21 0.09
CA GLY A 185 -6.41 -16.21 1.15
C GLY A 185 -5.91 -15.79 2.53
N ASP A 186 -4.99 -14.81 2.59
CA ASP A 186 -4.44 -14.24 3.82
C ASP A 186 -4.68 -12.71 3.83
N CYS A 187 -5.94 -12.30 3.69
CA CYS A 187 -6.31 -10.89 3.62
C CYS A 187 -6.33 -10.24 5.00
N CYS A 188 -5.99 -8.95 5.07
CA CYS A 188 -6.09 -8.15 6.31
C CYS A 188 -7.51 -7.68 6.66
N GLY A 189 -8.52 -7.96 5.82
CA GLY A 189 -9.92 -7.58 6.07
C GLY A 189 -10.25 -6.10 5.83
N VAL A 190 -9.32 -5.29 5.32
CA VAL A 190 -9.50 -3.83 5.19
C VAL A 190 -10.65 -3.42 4.27
N LEU A 191 -10.97 -4.21 3.24
CA LEU A 191 -12.04 -3.87 2.30
C LEU A 191 -13.42 -3.97 2.98
N GLN A 192 -13.62 -5.00 3.78
CA GLN A 192 -14.80 -5.20 4.61
C GLN A 192 -14.87 -4.13 5.71
N PHE A 193 -13.75 -3.84 6.38
CA PHE A 193 -13.67 -2.75 7.35
C PHE A 193 -14.13 -1.42 6.75
N ARG A 194 -13.62 -1.08 5.56
CA ARG A 194 -13.98 0.16 4.86
C ARG A 194 -15.41 0.20 4.34
N SER A 195 -16.06 -0.95 4.15
CA SER A 195 -17.50 -1.01 3.78
C SER A 195 -18.42 -0.95 4.98
N GLY A 196 -17.89 -1.05 6.22
CA GLY A 196 -18.67 -1.11 7.45
C GLY A 196 -19.05 -2.52 7.90
N ASP A 197 -18.73 -3.55 7.12
CA ASP A 197 -18.96 -4.97 7.45
C ASP A 197 -17.88 -5.46 8.43
N LEU A 198 -18.07 -5.11 9.71
CA LEU A 198 -17.10 -5.40 10.77
C LEU A 198 -16.99 -6.88 11.08
N ASP A 199 -18.08 -7.64 10.96
CA ASP A 199 -18.09 -9.07 11.23
C ASP A 199 -17.27 -9.83 10.19
N ALA A 200 -17.43 -9.53 8.91
CA ALA A 200 -16.61 -10.12 7.86
C ALA A 200 -15.15 -9.64 7.96
N SER A 201 -14.92 -8.37 8.29
CA SER A 201 -13.57 -7.83 8.50
C SER A 201 -12.85 -8.57 9.62
N GLY A 202 -13.51 -8.76 10.76
CA GLY A 202 -12.96 -9.46 11.92
C GLY A 202 -12.64 -10.92 11.62
N ARG A 203 -13.59 -11.66 11.05
CA ARG A 203 -13.36 -13.08 10.66
C ARG A 203 -12.13 -13.23 9.75
N ILE A 204 -12.03 -12.37 8.73
CA ILE A 204 -10.92 -12.43 7.77
C ILE A 204 -9.60 -12.07 8.44
N ALA A 205 -9.56 -10.98 9.20
CA ALA A 205 -8.34 -10.50 9.83
C ALA A 205 -7.86 -11.45 10.94
N TYR A 206 -8.76 -11.95 11.78
CA TYR A 206 -8.41 -12.92 12.83
C TYR A 206 -7.92 -14.24 12.25
N HIS A 207 -8.60 -14.77 11.22
CA HIS A 207 -8.10 -15.94 10.49
C HIS A 207 -6.65 -15.74 10.01
N THR A 208 -6.35 -14.59 9.41
CA THR A 208 -5.00 -14.30 8.92
C THR A 208 -3.98 -14.16 10.04
N THR A 209 -4.30 -13.42 11.11
CA THR A 209 -3.40 -13.21 12.26
C THR A 209 -3.18 -14.50 13.07
N ASP A 210 -4.18 -15.37 13.18
CA ASP A 210 -4.04 -16.70 13.81
C ASP A 210 -3.14 -17.62 13.00
N ARG A 211 -3.23 -17.56 11.67
CA ARG A 211 -2.32 -18.30 10.79
C ARG A 211 -0.88 -17.82 10.89
N PHE A 212 -0.65 -16.52 11.10
CA PHE A 212 0.71 -16.03 11.41
C PHE A 212 1.21 -16.63 12.72
N ALA A 213 0.41 -16.57 13.78
CA ALA A 213 0.78 -17.14 15.08
C ALA A 213 1.04 -18.66 15.00
N ALA A 214 0.24 -19.38 14.22
CA ALA A 214 0.39 -20.83 14.02
C ALA A 214 1.71 -21.23 13.33
N THR A 215 2.45 -20.29 12.71
CA THR A 215 3.79 -20.58 12.15
C THR A 215 4.86 -20.71 13.23
N GLY A 216 4.63 -20.16 14.41
CA GLY A 216 5.64 -20.07 15.49
C GLY A 216 6.73 -19.01 15.26
N ALA A 217 6.64 -18.22 14.16
CA ALA A 217 7.58 -17.15 13.90
C ALA A 217 7.45 -16.03 14.95
N GLY A 218 8.58 -15.52 15.42
CA GLY A 218 8.61 -14.39 16.36
C GLY A 218 8.29 -13.04 15.70
N LYS A 219 8.28 -12.98 14.36
CA LYS A 219 8.10 -11.72 13.64
C LYS A 219 7.31 -11.90 12.34
N VAL A 220 6.44 -10.94 12.02
CA VAL A 220 5.73 -10.83 10.74
C VAL A 220 6.20 -9.58 10.01
N LEU A 221 6.82 -9.76 8.86
CA LEU A 221 7.33 -8.69 8.01
C LEU A 221 6.28 -8.33 6.96
N ALA A 222 5.56 -7.22 7.16
CA ALA A 222 4.53 -6.79 6.24
C ALA A 222 5.12 -5.91 5.11
N TRP A 223 4.86 -6.30 3.86
CA TRP A 223 5.19 -5.46 2.71
C TRP A 223 4.18 -4.32 2.50
N CYS A 224 2.89 -4.63 2.60
CA CYS A 224 1.83 -3.68 2.22
C CYS A 224 1.52 -2.71 3.37
N PRO A 225 1.64 -1.38 3.18
CA PRO A 225 1.38 -0.40 4.23
C PRO A 225 -0.09 -0.39 4.68
N THR A 226 -1.03 -0.67 3.78
CA THR A 226 -2.44 -0.86 4.15
C THR A 226 -2.60 -2.01 5.14
N CYS A 227 -1.91 -3.12 4.92
CA CYS A 227 -1.97 -4.28 5.80
C CYS A 227 -1.27 -3.99 7.15
N THR A 228 -0.13 -3.30 7.12
CA THR A 228 0.58 -2.89 8.34
C THR A 228 -0.31 -2.04 9.24
N ILE A 229 -0.99 -1.03 8.66
CA ILE A 229 -1.91 -0.16 9.40
C ILE A 229 -3.17 -0.93 9.83
N GLN A 230 -3.79 -1.70 8.94
CA GLN A 230 -5.02 -2.44 9.28
C GLN A 230 -4.77 -3.46 10.40
N ILE A 231 -3.73 -4.26 10.28
CA ILE A 231 -3.42 -5.27 11.31
C ILE A 231 -2.86 -4.59 12.55
N GLY A 232 -1.86 -3.71 12.43
CA GLY A 232 -1.14 -3.12 13.55
C GLY A 232 -1.97 -2.12 14.36
N GLU A 233 -2.86 -1.36 13.73
CA GLU A 233 -3.64 -0.33 14.44
C GLU A 233 -5.10 -0.70 14.69
N ASN A 234 -5.72 -1.49 13.78
CA ASN A 234 -7.15 -1.77 13.91
C ASN A 234 -7.42 -3.17 14.50
N VAL A 235 -6.54 -4.15 14.30
CA VAL A 235 -6.78 -5.56 14.68
C VAL A 235 -6.02 -5.96 15.95
N LEU A 236 -4.68 -5.91 15.91
CA LEU A 236 -3.85 -6.42 17.02
C LEU A 236 -4.08 -5.73 18.36
N PRO A 237 -4.25 -4.39 18.45
CA PRO A 237 -4.48 -3.75 19.75
C PRO A 237 -5.75 -4.21 20.47
N GLY A 238 -6.77 -4.70 19.74
CA GLY A 238 -7.95 -5.32 20.34
C GLY A 238 -7.75 -6.76 20.77
N ARG A 239 -6.60 -7.37 20.46
CA ARG A 239 -6.24 -8.74 20.88
C ARG A 239 -5.17 -8.78 21.96
N THR A 240 -4.51 -7.65 22.24
CA THR A 240 -3.44 -7.56 23.24
C THR A 240 -4.01 -7.83 24.63
N GLY A 241 -3.36 -8.72 25.39
CA GLY A 241 -3.79 -9.07 26.74
C GLY A 241 -4.96 -10.05 26.83
N THR A 242 -5.51 -10.51 25.70
CA THR A 242 -6.55 -11.54 25.68
C THR A 242 -5.95 -12.96 25.61
N PRO A 243 -6.64 -14.00 26.14
CA PRO A 243 -6.21 -15.37 25.94
C PRO A 243 -6.06 -15.71 24.45
N GLY A 244 -4.88 -16.22 24.05
CA GLY A 244 -4.57 -16.51 22.64
C GLY A 244 -4.15 -15.29 21.81
N ALA A 245 -3.78 -14.17 22.44
CA ALA A 245 -3.16 -13.05 21.77
C ALA A 245 -1.95 -13.50 20.93
N PRO A 246 -1.80 -12.98 19.69
CA PRO A 246 -0.64 -13.31 18.85
C PRO A 246 0.68 -12.93 19.53
N ALA A 247 1.62 -13.87 19.57
CA ALA A 247 2.94 -13.70 20.22
C ALA A 247 4.02 -13.41 19.15
N TYR A 248 3.79 -12.46 18.27
CA TYR A 248 4.76 -12.02 17.27
C TYR A 248 4.75 -10.50 17.12
N ASP A 249 5.87 -9.95 16.69
CA ASP A 249 5.99 -8.54 16.32
C ASP A 249 5.60 -8.33 14.87
N LEU A 250 4.76 -7.33 14.59
CA LEU A 250 4.44 -6.89 13.23
C LEU A 250 5.33 -5.70 12.85
N GLU A 251 6.17 -5.89 11.85
CA GLU A 251 7.11 -4.87 11.39
C GLU A 251 6.99 -4.65 9.87
N ALA A 252 7.22 -3.42 9.41
CA ALA A 252 7.34 -3.17 7.97
C ALA A 252 8.61 -3.81 7.41
N PHE A 253 8.51 -4.53 6.30
CA PHE A 253 9.65 -5.21 5.65
C PHE A 253 10.84 -4.27 5.40
N VAL A 254 10.57 -3.02 5.01
CA VAL A 254 11.61 -2.01 4.73
C VAL A 254 12.39 -1.65 5.98
N VAL A 255 11.71 -1.53 7.13
CA VAL A 255 12.34 -1.24 8.43
C VAL A 255 13.22 -2.42 8.86
N TYR A 256 12.69 -3.63 8.75
CA TYR A 256 13.47 -4.84 8.99
C TYR A 256 14.71 -4.91 8.08
N LEU A 257 14.56 -4.65 6.78
CA LEU A 257 15.68 -4.69 5.85
C LEU A 257 16.76 -3.67 6.20
N ALA A 258 16.37 -2.47 6.65
CA ALA A 258 17.32 -1.47 7.14
C ALA A 258 18.04 -1.90 8.44
N SER A 259 17.41 -2.70 9.29
CA SER A 259 18.06 -3.29 10.46
C SER A 259 19.11 -4.36 10.10
N GLN A 260 19.00 -4.94 8.89
CA GLN A 260 19.93 -5.94 8.36
C GLN A 260 21.06 -5.34 7.52
N LEU A 261 21.26 -4.01 7.52
CA LEU A 261 22.23 -3.34 6.63
C LEU A 261 23.66 -3.89 6.76
N ASP A 262 24.09 -4.27 7.96
CA ASP A 262 25.45 -4.82 8.16
C ASP A 262 25.63 -6.18 7.47
N ARG A 263 24.56 -6.97 7.34
CA ARG A 263 24.53 -8.24 6.59
C ARG A 263 24.30 -7.99 5.09
N LEU A 264 23.56 -6.94 4.73
CA LEU A 264 23.21 -6.62 3.35
C LEU A 264 24.38 -5.97 2.60
N ARG A 265 25.14 -5.06 3.23
CA ARG A 265 26.26 -4.34 2.60
C ARG A 265 27.29 -5.25 1.90
N PRO A 266 27.80 -6.33 2.51
CA PRO A 266 28.76 -7.20 1.85
C PRO A 266 28.18 -8.00 0.66
N LEU A 267 26.85 -8.06 0.54
CA LEU A 267 26.15 -8.70 -0.58
C LEU A 267 26.01 -7.76 -1.79
N MET A 268 26.01 -6.44 -1.57
CA MET A 268 25.94 -5.41 -2.62
C MET A 268 27.32 -5.17 -3.25
N ARG A 269 27.73 -6.06 -4.14
CA ARG A 269 29.10 -6.09 -4.73
C ARG A 269 29.22 -5.31 -6.04
N HIS A 270 28.09 -4.94 -6.65
CA HIS A 270 28.07 -4.23 -7.93
C HIS A 270 27.70 -2.76 -7.68
N PRO A 271 28.55 -1.79 -8.08
CA PRO A 271 28.23 -0.40 -7.90
C PRO A 271 27.08 0.02 -8.83
N VAL A 272 26.11 0.74 -8.27
CA VAL A 272 24.98 1.34 -8.99
C VAL A 272 25.29 2.81 -9.20
N MET A 273 25.86 3.15 -10.34
CA MET A 273 26.30 4.53 -10.65
C MET A 273 25.12 5.39 -11.12
N LYS A 274 24.16 5.64 -10.20
CA LYS A 274 22.94 6.40 -10.48
C LYS A 274 22.70 7.48 -9.43
N ARG A 275 22.16 8.61 -9.88
CA ARG A 275 21.51 9.62 -9.01
C ARG A 275 20.08 9.19 -8.82
N VAL A 276 19.65 8.99 -7.58
CA VAL A 276 18.33 8.42 -7.27
C VAL A 276 17.56 9.32 -6.32
N GLY A 277 16.33 9.69 -6.72
CA GLY A 277 15.35 10.33 -5.85
C GLY A 277 14.33 9.31 -5.35
N LEU A 278 13.82 9.50 -4.13
CA LEU A 278 12.78 8.65 -3.56
C LEU A 278 11.42 9.35 -3.58
N HIS A 279 10.39 8.66 -4.09
CA HIS A 279 9.00 9.07 -3.89
C HIS A 279 8.50 8.56 -2.55
N GLU A 280 8.25 9.48 -1.63
CA GLU A 280 8.01 9.22 -0.23
C GLU A 280 6.53 9.23 0.15
N HIS A 281 6.20 8.37 1.11
CA HIS A 281 4.90 8.33 1.78
C HIS A 281 5.11 8.03 3.27
N PRO A 282 4.93 8.98 4.18
CA PRO A 282 5.31 8.85 5.60
C PRO A 282 4.37 7.97 6.44
N GLY A 283 3.29 7.46 5.87
CA GLY A 283 2.19 6.86 6.63
C GLY A 283 2.52 5.60 7.44
N VAL A 284 3.64 4.93 7.19
CA VAL A 284 4.18 3.88 8.07
C VAL A 284 5.49 4.37 8.65
N ALA A 285 5.54 4.47 9.98
CA ALA A 285 6.68 5.01 10.70
C ALA A 285 7.99 4.29 10.35
N GLY A 286 9.07 5.05 10.17
CA GLY A 286 10.41 4.53 9.91
C GLY A 286 10.66 4.03 8.47
N VAL A 287 9.64 3.96 7.61
CA VAL A 287 9.81 3.39 6.26
C VAL A 287 10.58 4.31 5.33
N CYS A 288 10.27 5.61 5.29
CA CYS A 288 11.00 6.56 4.44
C CYS A 288 12.47 6.65 4.85
N GLU A 289 12.73 6.82 6.14
CA GLU A 289 14.08 6.89 6.72
C GLU A 289 14.87 5.59 6.45
N SER A 290 14.22 4.45 6.58
CA SER A 290 14.82 3.15 6.31
C SER A 290 15.15 2.97 4.84
N ALA A 291 14.25 3.35 3.94
CA ALA A 291 14.49 3.28 2.50
C ALA A 291 15.65 4.20 2.08
N ILE A 292 15.70 5.43 2.61
CA ILE A 292 16.81 6.38 2.36
C ILE A 292 18.14 5.80 2.86
N ARG A 293 18.19 5.26 4.10
CA ARG A 293 19.39 4.62 4.65
C ARG A 293 19.87 3.45 3.80
N ILE A 294 18.94 2.66 3.28
CA ILE A 294 19.29 1.53 2.38
C ILE A 294 19.86 2.07 1.06
N LEU A 295 19.20 3.04 0.42
CA LEU A 295 19.68 3.64 -0.83
C LEU A 295 21.09 4.23 -0.67
N GLN A 296 21.33 4.98 0.42
CA GLN A 296 22.64 5.55 0.75
C GLN A 296 23.72 4.51 1.04
N ALA A 297 23.34 3.27 1.37
CA ALA A 297 24.26 2.17 1.61
C ALA A 297 24.65 1.42 0.32
N ILE A 298 23.97 1.65 -0.81
CA ILE A 298 24.26 1.03 -2.11
C ILE A 298 25.56 1.63 -2.68
N PRO A 299 26.58 0.83 -3.01
CA PRO A 299 27.83 1.33 -3.58
C PRO A 299 27.58 2.12 -4.89
N GLY A 300 28.18 3.29 -5.00
CA GLY A 300 28.11 4.16 -6.19
C GLY A 300 26.82 4.95 -6.36
N LEU A 301 25.75 4.65 -5.61
CA LEU A 301 24.48 5.36 -5.68
C LEU A 301 24.57 6.72 -4.98
N GLN A 302 24.10 7.75 -5.67
CA GLN A 302 23.93 9.09 -5.10
C GLN A 302 22.46 9.35 -4.80
N TYR A 303 22.07 9.31 -3.53
CA TYR A 303 20.74 9.72 -3.11
C TYR A 303 20.54 11.23 -3.25
N VAL A 304 19.39 11.64 -3.78
CA VAL A 304 19.00 13.04 -3.95
C VAL A 304 17.65 13.25 -3.30
N GLU A 305 17.57 14.14 -2.34
CA GLU A 305 16.31 14.55 -1.72
C GLU A 305 15.45 15.34 -2.72
N LEU A 306 14.18 14.98 -2.82
CA LEU A 306 13.23 15.63 -3.72
C LEU A 306 12.22 16.45 -2.91
N ALA A 307 11.95 17.69 -3.39
CA ALA A 307 10.87 18.51 -2.83
C ALA A 307 9.51 17.87 -3.18
N GLN A 308 8.82 17.34 -2.19
CA GLN A 308 7.53 16.68 -2.36
C GLN A 308 6.64 16.78 -1.11
N PRO A 309 5.30 16.78 -1.28
CA PRO A 309 4.39 16.79 -0.14
C PRO A 309 4.48 15.48 0.63
N GLN A 310 4.55 15.56 1.96
CA GLN A 310 4.56 14.41 2.87
C GLN A 310 3.12 13.93 3.13
N VAL A 311 2.55 13.16 2.19
CA VAL A 311 1.14 12.75 2.19
C VAL A 311 0.97 11.25 2.00
N GLY A 312 -0.03 10.70 2.70
CA GLY A 312 -0.46 9.32 2.51
C GLY A 312 0.52 8.26 2.99
N TYR A 313 0.17 7.02 2.72
CA TYR A 313 1.04 5.86 2.90
C TYR A 313 1.26 5.09 1.58
N MET A 314 0.63 5.49 0.50
CA MET A 314 0.82 5.09 -0.92
C MET A 314 0.01 6.04 -1.81
N CYS A 315 0.33 6.13 -3.09
CA CYS A 315 -0.35 6.97 -4.08
C CYS A 315 -1.87 6.77 -4.14
N ASN A 316 -2.37 5.54 -4.08
CA ASN A 316 -3.80 5.25 -4.15
C ASN A 316 -4.62 5.79 -2.97
N THR A 317 -3.99 6.19 -1.86
CA THR A 317 -4.69 6.81 -0.73
C THR A 317 -5.15 8.23 -1.00
N LEU A 318 -4.66 8.84 -2.06
CA LEU A 318 -5.07 10.17 -2.52
C LEU A 318 -6.30 10.13 -3.46
N GLN A 319 -6.85 8.95 -3.72
CA GLN A 319 -8.01 8.77 -4.60
C GLN A 319 -9.25 9.63 -4.24
N PRO A 320 -9.55 9.95 -2.95
CA PRO A 320 -10.64 10.85 -2.61
C PRO A 320 -10.48 12.29 -3.11
N LEU A 321 -9.27 12.69 -3.51
CA LEU A 321 -8.94 14.02 -4.07
C LEU A 321 -8.19 13.86 -5.40
N PRO A 322 -8.87 13.47 -6.50
CA PRO A 322 -8.21 13.09 -7.75
C PRO A 322 -7.44 14.24 -8.41
N ALA A 323 -7.86 15.50 -8.25
CA ALA A 323 -7.10 16.64 -8.75
C ALA A 323 -5.77 16.80 -7.99
N PHE A 324 -5.82 16.78 -6.66
CA PHE A 324 -4.62 16.83 -5.82
C PHE A 324 -3.70 15.64 -6.06
N LYS A 325 -4.24 14.45 -6.24
CA LYS A 325 -3.45 13.26 -6.62
C LYS A 325 -2.65 13.48 -7.90
N ARG A 326 -3.27 14.07 -8.93
CA ARG A 326 -2.57 14.41 -10.18
C ARG A 326 -1.49 15.48 -9.97
N GLU A 327 -1.73 16.46 -9.11
CA GLU A 327 -0.73 17.47 -8.74
C GLU A 327 0.47 16.84 -8.05
N VAL A 328 0.25 15.95 -7.07
CA VAL A 328 1.33 15.22 -6.38
C VAL A 328 2.16 14.40 -7.37
N HIS A 329 1.50 13.66 -8.28
CA HIS A 329 2.21 12.86 -9.27
C HIS A 329 3.00 13.73 -10.26
N ARG A 330 2.42 14.84 -10.72
CA ARG A 330 3.12 15.77 -11.61
C ARG A 330 4.32 16.40 -10.88
N GLY A 331 4.10 16.88 -9.67
CA GLY A 331 5.14 17.54 -8.87
C GLY A 331 6.34 16.64 -8.60
N ILE A 332 6.13 15.34 -8.29
CA ILE A 332 7.26 14.42 -8.07
C ILE A 332 8.04 14.12 -9.35
N LEU A 333 7.35 13.98 -10.50
CA LEU A 333 8.01 13.78 -11.78
C LEU A 333 8.82 15.02 -12.19
N GLU A 334 8.27 16.21 -11.99
CA GLU A 334 8.95 17.49 -12.23
C GLU A 334 10.14 17.70 -11.29
N ALA A 335 10.00 17.38 -10.00
CA ALA A 335 11.09 17.46 -9.02
C ALA A 335 12.24 16.51 -9.36
N ALA A 336 11.92 15.27 -9.77
CA ALA A 336 12.90 14.29 -10.20
C ALA A 336 13.68 14.77 -11.46
N ALA A 337 12.98 15.32 -12.44
CA ALA A 337 13.60 15.90 -13.64
C ALA A 337 14.48 17.11 -13.32
N ALA A 338 14.00 18.04 -12.48
CA ALA A 338 14.76 19.20 -12.05
C ALA A 338 16.04 18.83 -11.28
N ALA A 339 15.96 17.78 -10.46
CA ALA A 339 17.10 17.23 -9.73
C ALA A 339 18.05 16.40 -10.62
N LYS A 340 17.71 16.18 -11.90
CA LYS A 340 18.47 15.38 -12.87
C LYS A 340 18.79 14.01 -12.31
N VAL A 341 17.80 13.31 -11.76
CA VAL A 341 17.98 11.94 -11.31
C VAL A 341 18.03 10.99 -12.51
N ASP A 342 18.77 9.90 -12.36
CA ASP A 342 18.80 8.80 -13.32
C ASP A 342 17.63 7.82 -13.05
N ALA A 343 17.17 7.76 -11.79
CA ALA A 343 16.02 6.95 -11.40
C ALA A 343 15.18 7.62 -10.31
N LEU A 344 13.85 7.55 -10.46
CA LEU A 344 12.86 7.82 -9.43
C LEU A 344 12.46 6.50 -8.79
N ALA A 345 12.87 6.26 -7.56
CA ALA A 345 12.55 5.07 -6.80
C ALA A 345 11.25 5.26 -6.02
N GLY A 346 10.42 4.23 -5.97
CA GLY A 346 9.28 4.15 -5.06
C GLY A 346 9.41 2.96 -4.12
N VAL A 347 8.86 3.06 -2.91
CA VAL A 347 8.83 1.93 -1.97
C VAL A 347 7.73 0.96 -2.33
N TYR A 348 6.51 1.46 -2.54
CA TYR A 348 5.32 0.62 -2.58
C TYR A 348 4.82 0.31 -3.98
N HIS A 349 4.28 -0.89 -4.12
CA HIS A 349 3.69 -1.44 -5.34
C HIS A 349 2.59 -0.56 -5.97
N ALA A 350 1.80 0.17 -5.18
CA ALA A 350 0.77 1.05 -5.74
C ALA A 350 1.38 2.28 -6.40
N CYS A 351 2.42 2.87 -5.81
CA CYS A 351 3.14 3.98 -6.39
C CYS A 351 3.82 3.57 -7.70
N HIS A 352 4.45 2.38 -7.69
CA HIS A 352 5.05 1.80 -8.89
C HIS A 352 4.01 1.61 -10.01
N ARG A 353 2.85 1.01 -9.70
CA ARG A 353 1.78 0.81 -10.70
C ARG A 353 1.25 2.10 -11.30
N GLU A 354 1.19 3.18 -10.53
CA GLU A 354 0.67 4.46 -10.99
C GLU A 354 1.69 5.30 -11.74
N LEU A 355 2.99 5.12 -11.50
CA LEU A 355 4.06 5.98 -12.02
C LEU A 355 4.96 5.32 -13.07
N CYS A 356 5.10 3.98 -13.09
CA CYS A 356 6.13 3.31 -13.90
C CYS A 356 6.05 3.56 -15.41
N SER A 357 4.84 3.79 -15.95
CA SER A 357 4.68 4.12 -17.39
C SER A 357 5.24 5.48 -17.78
N HIS A 358 5.35 6.42 -16.82
CA HIS A 358 5.88 7.76 -17.07
C HIS A 358 7.38 7.76 -17.44
N GLU A 359 8.08 6.65 -17.22
CA GLU A 359 9.42 6.44 -17.76
C GLU A 359 9.49 6.65 -19.29
N ALA A 360 8.37 6.47 -20.03
CA ALA A 360 8.30 6.75 -21.46
C ALA A 360 8.40 8.24 -21.80
N ASP A 361 8.01 9.12 -20.87
CA ASP A 361 7.88 10.57 -21.11
C ASP A 361 8.94 11.42 -20.38
N TRP A 362 9.71 10.81 -19.49
CA TRP A 362 10.66 11.49 -18.63
C TRP A 362 12.07 10.91 -18.79
N PRO A 363 13.14 11.72 -18.59
CA PRO A 363 14.52 11.30 -18.85
C PRO A 363 15.15 10.52 -17.69
N PHE A 364 14.35 9.69 -16.98
CA PHE A 364 14.80 8.86 -15.87
C PHE A 364 13.97 7.57 -15.78
N GLU A 365 14.56 6.54 -15.19
CA GLU A 365 13.86 5.30 -14.88
C GLU A 365 12.86 5.50 -13.73
N VAL A 366 11.75 4.76 -13.73
CA VAL A 366 10.82 4.66 -12.58
C VAL A 366 10.86 3.24 -12.06
N VAL A 367 11.43 3.05 -10.87
CA VAL A 367 11.75 1.73 -10.32
C VAL A 367 11.19 1.52 -8.91
N ASN A 368 11.03 0.27 -8.50
CA ASN A 368 10.91 -0.03 -7.08
C ASN A 368 12.31 -0.03 -6.45
N PHE A 369 12.45 0.49 -5.22
CA PHE A 369 13.77 0.60 -4.57
C PHE A 369 14.49 -0.76 -4.41
N LEU A 370 13.74 -1.89 -4.36
CA LEU A 370 14.33 -3.24 -4.34
C LEU A 370 15.05 -3.58 -5.63
N GLU A 371 14.69 -2.98 -6.78
CA GLU A 371 15.40 -3.19 -8.05
C GLU A 371 16.82 -2.66 -7.97
N LEU A 372 17.05 -1.54 -7.26
CA LEU A 372 18.38 -0.96 -7.04
C LEU A 372 19.23 -1.82 -6.10
N ILE A 373 18.61 -2.39 -5.06
CA ILE A 373 19.28 -3.36 -4.18
C ILE A 373 19.65 -4.62 -4.98
N GLY A 374 18.71 -5.15 -5.75
CA GLY A 374 18.93 -6.29 -6.63
C GLY A 374 20.07 -6.03 -7.62
N GLU A 375 20.10 -4.87 -8.28
CA GLU A 375 21.17 -4.45 -9.18
C GLU A 375 22.53 -4.48 -8.46
N ALA A 376 22.61 -3.93 -7.25
CA ALA A 376 23.83 -3.95 -6.44
C ALA A 376 24.26 -5.36 -6.00
N MET A 377 23.32 -6.28 -5.86
CA MET A 377 23.59 -7.70 -5.55
C MET A 377 23.83 -8.58 -6.79
N GLY A 378 23.66 -8.03 -8.00
CA GLY A 378 23.71 -8.82 -9.25
C GLY A 378 22.46 -9.65 -9.50
N ILE A 379 21.34 -9.33 -8.82
CA ILE A 379 20.05 -9.99 -8.95
C ILE A 379 19.14 -9.12 -9.79
N ARG A 380 18.56 -9.67 -10.86
CA ARG A 380 17.62 -8.98 -11.72
C ARG A 380 16.33 -9.76 -11.84
N ARG A 381 15.20 -9.05 -11.72
CA ARG A 381 13.85 -9.56 -12.01
C ARG A 381 13.18 -8.62 -12.99
N GLU A 382 12.71 -9.17 -14.12
CA GLU A 382 12.04 -8.38 -15.13
C GLU A 382 10.78 -7.73 -14.55
N ASP A 383 10.65 -6.42 -14.69
CA ASP A 383 9.42 -5.69 -14.44
C ASP A 383 8.49 -5.79 -15.66
N ARG A 384 7.83 -6.94 -15.78
CA ARG A 384 6.90 -7.20 -16.88
C ARG A 384 5.65 -6.31 -16.77
N PHE A 385 5.25 -5.90 -15.55
CA PHE A 385 4.14 -4.98 -15.37
C PHE A 385 4.40 -3.63 -16.06
N LYS A 386 5.56 -3.02 -15.80
CA LYS A 386 5.97 -1.76 -16.43
C LYS A 386 6.08 -1.90 -17.95
N ARG A 387 6.70 -2.99 -18.42
CA ARG A 387 6.85 -3.27 -19.85
C ARG A 387 5.50 -3.32 -20.56
N LEU A 388 4.55 -4.09 -20.04
CA LEU A 388 3.20 -4.19 -20.57
C LEU A 388 2.47 -2.85 -20.49
N LYS A 389 2.56 -2.14 -19.37
CA LYS A 389 1.90 -0.86 -19.18
C LYS A 389 2.42 0.22 -20.13
N LYS A 390 3.70 0.22 -20.48
CA LYS A 390 4.29 1.16 -21.46
C LYS A 390 3.76 0.98 -22.86
N MET A 391 3.20 -0.18 -23.22
CA MET A 391 2.60 -0.41 -24.53
C MET A 391 1.33 0.43 -24.76
N GLN A 392 0.58 0.78 -23.70
CA GLN A 392 -0.64 1.62 -23.74
C GLN A 392 -1.74 1.14 -24.72
N ASP A 393 -1.64 -0.07 -25.22
CA ASP A 393 -2.54 -0.70 -26.19
C ASP A 393 -2.99 -2.07 -25.67
N ALA A 394 -4.29 -2.22 -25.40
CA ALA A 394 -4.84 -3.44 -24.82
C ALA A 394 -4.76 -4.64 -25.79
N ASP A 395 -4.88 -4.42 -27.10
CA ASP A 395 -4.79 -5.48 -28.09
C ASP A 395 -3.35 -5.97 -28.25
N ALA A 396 -2.40 -5.05 -28.32
CA ALA A 396 -0.99 -5.39 -28.35
C ALA A 396 -0.55 -6.12 -27.07
N ILE A 397 -1.04 -5.71 -25.89
CA ILE A 397 -0.78 -6.39 -24.63
C ILE A 397 -1.36 -7.80 -24.63
N LEU A 398 -2.59 -8.00 -25.13
CA LEU A 398 -3.19 -9.33 -25.26
C LEU A 398 -2.35 -10.27 -26.10
N VAL A 399 -1.85 -9.79 -27.24
CA VAL A 399 -0.96 -10.57 -28.13
C VAL A 399 0.33 -10.97 -27.37
N GLU A 400 0.94 -10.01 -26.68
CA GLU A 400 2.20 -10.20 -25.92
C GLU A 400 2.09 -11.22 -24.78
N VAL A 401 0.90 -11.41 -24.19
CA VAL A 401 0.70 -12.29 -23.03
C VAL A 401 -0.06 -13.57 -23.35
N MET A 402 -0.35 -13.84 -24.64
CA MET A 402 -1.23 -14.93 -25.06
C MET A 402 -0.73 -16.31 -24.58
N ASP A 403 0.58 -16.53 -24.61
CA ASP A 403 1.21 -17.74 -24.10
C ASP A 403 0.87 -18.04 -22.63
N LEU A 404 0.86 -16.98 -21.81
CA LEU A 404 0.52 -17.09 -20.39
C LEU A 404 -1.00 -17.17 -20.16
N VAL A 405 -1.79 -16.53 -21.01
CA VAL A 405 -3.25 -16.68 -20.98
C VAL A 405 -3.65 -18.13 -21.19
N GLU A 406 -3.07 -18.77 -22.23
CA GLU A 406 -3.29 -20.20 -22.54
C GLU A 406 -2.75 -21.09 -21.44
N LEU A 407 -1.51 -20.88 -21.00
CA LEU A 407 -0.87 -21.66 -19.92
C LEU A 407 -1.71 -21.69 -18.64
N HIS A 408 -2.35 -20.57 -18.30
CA HIS A 408 -3.14 -20.45 -17.08
C HIS A 408 -4.65 -20.65 -17.28
N GLY A 409 -5.11 -20.94 -18.50
CA GLY A 409 -6.52 -21.13 -18.85
C GLY A 409 -7.38 -19.93 -18.51
N LEU A 410 -6.90 -18.70 -18.78
CA LEU A 410 -7.63 -17.47 -18.47
C LEU A 410 -8.64 -17.14 -19.57
N ALA A 411 -9.83 -16.66 -19.20
CA ALA A 411 -10.82 -16.20 -20.17
C ALA A 411 -10.38 -14.85 -20.78
N LEU A 412 -10.32 -14.76 -22.11
CA LEU A 412 -9.83 -13.58 -22.84
C LEU A 412 -10.60 -12.29 -22.50
N GLU A 413 -11.92 -12.40 -22.35
CA GLU A 413 -12.76 -11.26 -21.98
C GLU A 413 -12.40 -10.71 -20.58
N GLU A 414 -12.15 -11.61 -19.62
CA GLU A 414 -11.73 -11.21 -18.28
C GLU A 414 -10.33 -10.58 -18.30
N VAL A 415 -9.41 -11.17 -19.08
CA VAL A 415 -8.05 -10.63 -19.26
C VAL A 415 -8.10 -9.24 -19.83
N ARG A 416 -8.85 -9.01 -20.92
CA ARG A 416 -9.05 -7.69 -21.54
C ARG A 416 -9.58 -6.68 -20.52
N ALA A 417 -10.64 -7.04 -19.80
CA ALA A 417 -11.24 -6.14 -18.80
C ALA A 417 -10.24 -5.76 -17.68
N VAL A 418 -9.35 -6.66 -17.29
CA VAL A 418 -8.31 -6.38 -16.27
C VAL A 418 -7.18 -5.54 -16.87
N ILE A 419 -6.76 -5.79 -18.12
CA ILE A 419 -5.76 -4.95 -18.80
C ILE A 419 -6.26 -3.50 -18.86
N GLU A 420 -7.49 -3.28 -19.35
CA GLU A 420 -8.05 -1.94 -19.50
C GLU A 420 -8.24 -1.22 -18.16
N LYS A 421 -8.77 -1.90 -17.12
CA LYS A 421 -9.18 -1.27 -15.87
C LYS A 421 -8.10 -1.26 -14.78
N ASP A 422 -7.32 -2.33 -14.67
CA ASP A 422 -6.36 -2.52 -13.58
C ASP A 422 -4.90 -2.29 -14.01
N LEU A 423 -4.54 -2.57 -15.27
CA LEU A 423 -3.21 -2.29 -15.79
C LEU A 423 -3.12 -0.86 -16.33
N LEU A 424 -3.91 -0.53 -17.35
CA LEU A 424 -3.89 0.78 -18.02
C LEU A 424 -4.67 1.85 -17.24
N GLY A 425 -5.80 1.48 -16.62
CA GLY A 425 -6.68 2.41 -15.89
C GLY A 425 -6.10 2.93 -14.57
N GLU A 426 -5.11 2.27 -13.97
CA GLU A 426 -4.39 2.77 -12.77
C GLU A 426 -3.30 3.78 -13.16
N GLN A 427 -3.66 4.82 -13.91
CA GLN A 427 -2.75 5.87 -14.37
C GLN A 427 -3.43 7.24 -14.25
N PRO A 428 -3.24 7.96 -13.11
CA PRO A 428 -3.90 9.24 -12.85
C PRO A 428 -3.52 10.36 -13.82
N LEU A 429 -2.28 10.36 -14.31
CA LEU A 429 -1.79 11.28 -15.33
C LEU A 429 -1.74 10.58 -16.69
N PRO A 430 -2.28 11.17 -17.76
CA PRO A 430 -2.06 10.67 -19.11
C PRO A 430 -0.59 10.85 -19.51
N LEU A 431 -0.05 9.95 -20.32
CA LEU A 431 1.26 10.13 -20.93
C LEU A 431 1.27 11.35 -21.84
N ARG A 432 2.41 12.04 -21.94
CA ARG A 432 2.59 13.21 -22.83
C ARG A 432 2.49 12.79 -24.29
N SER A 433 3.10 11.67 -24.66
CA SER A 433 3.03 11.07 -25.99
C SER A 433 1.58 10.81 -26.45
N ALA A 434 0.72 10.29 -25.56
CA ALA A 434 -0.69 10.06 -25.87
C ALA A 434 -1.53 11.34 -26.05
N ARG A 435 -1.04 12.52 -25.63
CA ARG A 435 -1.68 13.81 -25.89
C ARG A 435 -1.40 14.30 -27.30
N VAL A 436 -0.16 14.16 -27.76
CA VAL A 436 0.25 14.61 -29.11
C VAL A 436 -0.57 13.89 -30.18
N ASP A 437 -0.81 12.58 -30.00
CA ASP A 437 -1.60 11.79 -30.96
C ASP A 437 -3.10 12.17 -30.96
N ARG A 438 -3.66 12.57 -29.81
CA ARG A 438 -5.06 13.02 -29.72
C ARG A 438 -5.24 14.42 -30.31
N ASP A 439 -4.30 15.32 -30.07
CA ASP A 439 -4.32 16.68 -30.61
C ASP A 439 -4.08 16.66 -32.14
N ALA A 440 -3.24 15.75 -32.63
CA ALA A 440 -3.05 15.52 -34.04
C ALA A 440 -4.28 14.89 -34.75
N ALA A 441 -4.99 13.99 -34.04
CA ALA A 441 -6.22 13.37 -34.54
C ALA A 441 -7.46 14.29 -34.48
N SER A 442 -7.39 15.37 -33.69
CA SER A 442 -8.47 16.37 -33.54
C SER A 442 -8.24 17.66 -34.33
N ALA A 443 -7.16 17.77 -35.10
CA ALA A 443 -6.94 18.91 -36.00
C ALA A 443 -7.91 18.78 -37.22
N PRO A 444 -8.78 19.77 -37.46
CA PRO A 444 -9.67 19.74 -38.62
C PRO A 444 -8.82 19.83 -39.86
N GLY A 445 -8.98 18.82 -40.78
CA GLY A 445 -8.43 18.84 -42.11
C GLY A 445 -9.12 19.85 -43.02
#